data_d7fbada92b9f4d1b172815ccb155136b
#
_entry.id   d7fbada92b9f4d1b172815ccb155136b
#
_cell.length_a   1.000
_cell.length_b   1.000
_cell.length_c   1.000
_cell.angle_alpha   90.00
_cell.angle_beta   90.00
_cell.angle_gamma   90.00
#
_symmetry.space_group_name_H-M   'P 1'
#
loop_
_entity.id
_entity.type
_entity.pdbx_description
1 polymer ?
#
loop_
_entity_poly.entity_id
_entity_poly.type
_entity_poly.pdbx_seq_one_letter_code
_entity_poly.pdbx_strand_id
1 'polypeptide(L)'
;HIISTELEHSSVGASLSVLQQQGYEIDLLRIGRDGRVDLDQLRELLRDDTVLVAVCAVDSELGTVQPIREIAELVKSYPGCRLHVDATQAVGKTALWLDGVDTMSFTAHKFYGLNGIGALYKRRGLVITPQISGGASTTIYRSGTPTLGLAVSLDAALTRALDAQAARTAQVRLLHDRLVAALRRYSLVRINSPETAVPHILNVSVTGIKGTRFQQALSE
;
A
#
# COMPACT_ATOMS: atom_id res chain seq x y z
N HIS A 1 -1.29 17.24 -13.18
CA HIS A 1 -0.99 15.86 -13.57
C HIS A 1 -0.69 15.00 -12.34
N ILE A 2 -1.17 13.74 -12.33
CA ILE A 2 -0.99 12.75 -11.25
C ILE A 2 -0.54 11.43 -11.86
N ILE A 3 0.40 10.76 -11.22
CA ILE A 3 0.88 9.44 -11.62
C ILE A 3 0.51 8.43 -10.54
N SER A 4 -0.01 7.26 -10.93
CA SER A 4 -0.40 6.18 -10.01
C SER A 4 -0.22 4.80 -10.64
N THR A 5 -0.84 3.77 -10.08
CA THR A 5 -0.79 2.40 -10.59
C THR A 5 -2.17 1.73 -10.62
N GLU A 6 -2.31 0.67 -11.42
CA GLU A 6 -3.50 -0.21 -11.36
C GLU A 6 -3.49 -1.14 -10.12
N LEU A 7 -2.37 -1.17 -9.35
CA LEU A 7 -2.24 -2.00 -8.15
C LEU A 7 -2.86 -1.37 -6.91
N GLU A 8 -3.28 -0.10 -7.02
CA GLU A 8 -3.82 0.63 -5.87
C GLU A 8 -5.13 0.02 -5.37
N HIS A 9 -5.27 0.02 -4.06
CA HIS A 9 -6.54 -0.34 -3.43
C HIS A 9 -7.66 0.59 -3.91
N SER A 10 -8.89 0.08 -3.97
CA SER A 10 -10.06 0.84 -4.44
C SER A 10 -10.28 2.18 -3.72
N SER A 11 -9.83 2.33 -2.46
CA SER A 11 -9.87 3.61 -1.75
C SER A 11 -9.00 4.69 -2.38
N VAL A 12 -7.83 4.33 -2.91
CA VAL A 12 -6.95 5.24 -3.67
C VAL A 12 -7.53 5.45 -5.07
N GLY A 13 -7.86 4.37 -5.78
CA GLY A 13 -8.41 4.44 -7.14
C GLY A 13 -9.69 5.28 -7.22
N ALA A 14 -10.61 5.15 -6.26
CA ALA A 14 -11.82 5.97 -6.21
C ALA A 14 -11.49 7.46 -5.98
N SER A 15 -10.51 7.78 -5.13
CA SER A 15 -10.07 9.16 -4.93
C SER A 15 -9.45 9.74 -6.21
N LEU A 16 -8.64 8.96 -6.93
CA LEU A 16 -8.08 9.37 -8.22
C LEU A 16 -9.19 9.60 -9.26
N SER A 17 -10.21 8.75 -9.31
CA SER A 17 -11.37 8.95 -10.20
C SER A 17 -12.11 10.25 -9.92
N VAL A 18 -12.26 10.65 -8.66
CA VAL A 18 -12.84 11.95 -8.30
C VAL A 18 -11.97 13.09 -8.78
N LEU A 19 -10.64 13.01 -8.61
CA LEU A 19 -9.72 14.02 -9.10
C LEU A 19 -9.74 14.13 -10.62
N GLN A 20 -9.83 13.00 -11.33
CA GLN A 20 -9.98 12.97 -12.79
C GLN A 20 -11.24 13.70 -13.27
N GLN A 21 -12.37 13.52 -12.57
CA GLN A 21 -13.62 14.25 -12.84
C GLN A 21 -13.48 15.76 -12.58
N GLN A 22 -12.55 16.18 -11.72
CA GLN A 22 -12.22 17.59 -11.45
C GLN A 22 -11.22 18.17 -12.45
N GLY A 23 -10.80 17.40 -13.47
CA GLY A 23 -9.92 17.85 -14.54
C GLY A 23 -8.43 17.54 -14.35
N TYR A 24 -8.06 16.77 -13.34
CA TYR A 24 -6.69 16.26 -13.24
C TYR A 24 -6.45 15.16 -14.27
N GLU A 25 -5.32 15.22 -14.95
CA GLU A 25 -4.82 14.17 -15.81
C GLU A 25 -4.20 13.07 -14.96
N ILE A 26 -4.55 11.81 -15.20
CA ILE A 26 -4.05 10.64 -14.43
C ILE A 26 -3.36 9.68 -15.38
N ASP A 27 -2.08 9.45 -15.17
CA ASP A 27 -1.31 8.42 -15.84
C ASP A 27 -1.05 7.23 -14.92
N LEU A 28 -1.16 6.03 -15.48
CA LEU A 28 -0.91 4.78 -14.76
C LEU A 28 0.41 4.16 -15.22
N LEU A 29 1.29 3.86 -14.26
CA LEU A 29 2.56 3.20 -14.50
C LEU A 29 2.35 1.76 -14.97
N ARG A 30 3.12 1.35 -15.94
CA ARG A 30 3.24 -0.06 -16.34
C ARG A 30 3.77 -0.89 -15.19
N ILE A 31 3.25 -2.10 -15.09
CA ILE A 31 3.66 -3.08 -14.08
C ILE A 31 4.44 -4.18 -14.78
N GLY A 32 5.66 -4.43 -14.31
CA GLY A 32 6.50 -5.53 -14.78
C GLY A 32 5.92 -6.90 -14.42
N ARG A 33 6.47 -7.97 -14.99
CA ARG A 33 6.07 -9.35 -14.66
C ARG A 33 6.32 -9.74 -13.21
N ASP A 34 7.21 -9.04 -12.54
CA ASP A 34 7.50 -9.17 -11.11
C ASP A 34 6.53 -8.37 -10.23
N GLY A 35 5.54 -7.72 -10.81
CA GLY A 35 4.55 -6.89 -10.13
C GLY A 35 5.08 -5.51 -9.70
N ARG A 36 6.28 -5.11 -10.12
CA ARG A 36 6.87 -3.80 -9.78
C ARG A 36 6.55 -2.76 -10.84
N VAL A 37 6.48 -1.52 -10.40
CA VAL A 37 6.34 -0.38 -11.31
C VAL A 37 7.57 -0.20 -12.18
N ASP A 38 7.35 0.23 -13.43
CA ASP A 38 8.40 0.59 -14.39
C ASP A 38 8.98 1.97 -14.04
N LEU A 39 10.19 1.99 -13.47
CA LEU A 39 10.87 3.23 -13.08
C LEU A 39 11.34 4.07 -14.27
N ASP A 40 11.60 3.47 -15.42
CA ASP A 40 11.97 4.20 -16.62
C ASP A 40 10.75 4.95 -17.16
N GLN A 41 9.59 4.29 -17.17
CA GLN A 41 8.35 5.00 -17.51
C GLN A 41 8.02 6.10 -16.48
N LEU A 42 8.29 5.90 -15.18
CA LEU A 42 8.09 6.98 -14.20
C LEU A 42 8.94 8.20 -14.54
N ARG A 43 10.21 8.03 -14.98
CA ARG A 43 11.06 9.15 -15.44
C ARG A 43 10.48 9.85 -16.66
N GLU A 44 9.91 9.10 -17.60
CA GLU A 44 9.30 9.64 -18.81
C GLU A 44 8.02 10.44 -18.54
N LEU A 45 7.21 9.98 -17.56
CA LEU A 45 5.93 10.60 -17.23
C LEU A 45 6.04 11.81 -16.29
N LEU A 46 7.11 11.87 -15.47
CA LEU A 46 7.32 13.00 -14.56
C LEU A 46 7.57 14.27 -15.37
N ARG A 47 6.80 15.32 -15.09
CA ARG A 47 6.84 16.62 -15.74
C ARG A 47 6.61 17.76 -14.73
N ASP A 48 6.85 19.01 -15.13
CA ASP A 48 6.82 20.17 -14.22
C ASP A 48 5.45 20.39 -13.57
N ASP A 49 4.36 20.01 -14.23
CA ASP A 49 3.00 20.09 -13.73
C ASP A 49 2.52 18.83 -13.00
N THR A 50 3.39 17.82 -12.82
CA THR A 50 3.08 16.66 -11.97
C THR A 50 3.03 17.08 -10.51
N VAL A 51 1.86 16.94 -9.87
CA VAL A 51 1.63 17.36 -8.48
C VAL A 51 1.64 16.20 -7.49
N LEU A 52 1.42 14.98 -7.96
CA LEU A 52 1.33 13.80 -7.10
C LEU A 52 1.79 12.54 -7.82
N VAL A 53 2.59 11.74 -7.11
CA VAL A 53 2.80 10.32 -7.38
C VAL A 53 2.18 9.55 -6.22
N ALA A 54 1.22 8.65 -6.49
CA ALA A 54 0.53 7.86 -5.47
C ALA A 54 0.72 6.36 -5.77
N VAL A 55 1.39 5.64 -4.86
CA VAL A 55 1.73 4.22 -5.05
C VAL A 55 1.58 3.44 -3.74
N CYS A 56 1.18 2.18 -3.80
CA CYS A 56 1.22 1.30 -2.66
C CYS A 56 2.66 0.83 -2.37
N ALA A 57 3.03 0.66 -1.10
CA ALA A 57 4.33 0.09 -0.74
C ALA A 57 4.39 -1.42 -0.95
N VAL A 58 3.26 -2.08 -0.73
CA VAL A 58 3.08 -3.53 -0.96
C VAL A 58 1.71 -3.73 -1.61
N ASP A 59 1.70 -4.38 -2.76
CA ASP A 59 0.46 -4.75 -3.43
C ASP A 59 -0.34 -5.78 -2.62
N SER A 60 -1.65 -5.57 -2.54
CA SER A 60 -2.54 -6.37 -1.71
C SER A 60 -2.86 -7.76 -2.26
N GLU A 61 -2.67 -7.97 -3.57
CA GLU A 61 -3.01 -9.21 -4.26
C GLU A 61 -1.80 -10.12 -4.48
N LEU A 62 -0.70 -9.56 -5.00
CA LEU A 62 0.52 -10.30 -5.30
C LEU A 62 1.53 -10.32 -4.15
N GLY A 63 1.43 -9.34 -3.24
CA GLY A 63 2.41 -9.13 -2.17
C GLY A 63 3.71 -8.47 -2.63
N THR A 64 3.76 -7.96 -3.84
CA THR A 64 4.95 -7.32 -4.40
C THR A 64 5.34 -6.08 -3.62
N VAL A 65 6.60 -5.97 -3.26
CA VAL A 65 7.18 -4.77 -2.61
C VAL A 65 7.61 -3.79 -3.69
N GLN A 66 7.03 -2.60 -3.67
CA GLN A 66 7.35 -1.54 -4.63
C GLN A 66 8.66 -0.83 -4.26
N PRO A 67 9.41 -0.30 -5.25
CA PRO A 67 10.69 0.35 -5.05
C PRO A 67 10.51 1.80 -4.56
N ILE A 68 9.96 1.99 -3.35
CA ILE A 68 9.58 3.31 -2.81
C ILE A 68 10.78 4.25 -2.70
N ARG A 69 11.97 3.72 -2.37
CA ARG A 69 13.20 4.53 -2.30
C ARG A 69 13.53 5.14 -3.65
N GLU A 70 13.56 4.33 -4.68
CA GLU A 70 13.89 4.74 -6.06
C GLU A 70 12.84 5.71 -6.61
N ILE A 71 11.56 5.48 -6.29
CA ILE A 71 10.46 6.41 -6.63
C ILE A 71 10.68 7.75 -5.94
N ALA A 72 10.99 7.74 -4.63
CA ALA A 72 11.22 8.95 -3.86
C ALA A 72 12.40 9.78 -4.42
N GLU A 73 13.50 9.12 -4.81
CA GLU A 73 14.65 9.78 -5.44
C GLU A 73 14.29 10.45 -6.77
N LEU A 74 13.43 9.82 -7.59
CA LEU A 74 12.95 10.42 -8.84
C LEU A 74 12.03 11.62 -8.58
N VAL A 75 11.04 11.47 -7.69
CA VAL A 75 10.09 12.53 -7.35
C VAL A 75 10.78 13.76 -6.75
N LYS A 76 11.86 13.56 -5.99
CA LYS A 76 12.65 14.64 -5.37
C LYS A 76 13.18 15.67 -6.37
N SER A 77 13.40 15.28 -7.62
CA SER A 77 13.84 16.19 -8.70
C SER A 77 12.74 17.15 -9.18
N TYR A 78 11.49 16.94 -8.74
CA TYR A 78 10.32 17.75 -9.10
C TYR A 78 9.73 18.44 -7.86
N PRO A 79 10.17 19.66 -7.49
CA PRO A 79 9.81 20.29 -6.21
C PRO A 79 8.30 20.54 -6.01
N GLY A 80 7.52 20.61 -7.11
CA GLY A 80 6.07 20.72 -7.10
C GLY A 80 5.35 19.40 -6.83
N CYS A 81 6.00 18.27 -7.09
CA CYS A 81 5.43 16.93 -6.95
C CYS A 81 5.50 16.45 -5.49
N ARG A 82 4.49 15.68 -5.08
CA ARG A 82 4.43 15.02 -3.76
C ARG A 82 4.34 13.51 -3.95
N LEU A 83 4.97 12.77 -3.04
CA LEU A 83 4.88 11.31 -3.00
C LEU A 83 3.94 10.88 -1.88
N HIS A 84 2.84 10.23 -2.25
CA HIS A 84 1.95 9.51 -1.35
C HIS A 84 2.20 8.01 -1.45
N VAL A 85 2.30 7.34 -0.29
CA VAL A 85 2.49 5.89 -0.20
C VAL A 85 1.36 5.26 0.59
N ASP A 86 0.61 4.34 -0.01
CA ASP A 86 -0.26 3.45 0.77
C ASP A 86 0.57 2.30 1.35
N ALA A 87 0.82 2.36 2.66
CA ALA A 87 1.59 1.35 3.39
C ALA A 87 0.72 0.34 4.13
N THR A 88 -0.57 0.27 3.81
CA THR A 88 -1.55 -0.59 4.49
C THR A 88 -1.10 -2.06 4.55
N GLN A 89 -0.50 -2.58 3.49
CA GLN A 89 0.02 -3.95 3.47
C GLN A 89 1.50 -4.05 3.85
N ALA A 90 2.19 -2.93 4.08
CA ALA A 90 3.61 -2.90 4.41
C ALA A 90 3.89 -2.86 5.92
N VAL A 91 3.08 -2.10 6.69
CA VAL A 91 3.27 -1.90 8.13
C VAL A 91 3.31 -3.24 8.88
N GLY A 92 4.37 -3.48 9.64
CA GLY A 92 4.60 -4.69 10.42
C GLY A 92 4.94 -5.94 9.60
N LYS A 93 5.09 -5.84 8.27
CA LYS A 93 5.42 -6.96 7.36
C LYS A 93 6.75 -6.77 6.64
N THR A 94 7.11 -5.52 6.30
CA THR A 94 8.38 -5.19 5.66
C THR A 94 8.90 -3.85 6.18
N ALA A 95 10.18 -3.56 5.91
CA ALA A 95 10.76 -2.27 6.25
C ALA A 95 10.06 -1.14 5.47
N LEU A 96 9.84 -0.01 6.14
CA LEU A 96 9.26 1.18 5.54
C LEU A 96 10.37 2.16 5.20
N TRP A 97 10.25 2.78 4.03
CA TRP A 97 11.10 3.88 3.60
C TRP A 97 10.34 5.19 3.76
N LEU A 98 10.89 6.16 4.52
CA LEU A 98 10.24 7.44 4.80
C LEU A 98 10.94 8.64 4.18
N ASP A 99 12.24 8.52 3.84
CA ASP A 99 12.97 9.63 3.23
C ASP A 99 12.41 9.93 1.84
N GLY A 100 12.07 11.20 1.59
CA GLY A 100 11.42 11.65 0.36
C GLY A 100 9.92 11.33 0.25
N VAL A 101 9.31 10.62 1.22
CA VAL A 101 7.86 10.39 1.27
C VAL A 101 7.17 11.57 1.94
N ASP A 102 6.21 12.19 1.25
CA ASP A 102 5.45 13.33 1.78
C ASP A 102 4.29 12.91 2.67
N THR A 103 3.56 11.87 2.27
CA THR A 103 2.46 11.29 3.06
C THR A 103 2.45 9.77 2.94
N MET A 104 2.01 9.11 4.04
CA MET A 104 1.86 7.65 4.05
C MET A 104 0.60 7.28 4.82
N SER A 105 -0.27 6.49 4.21
CA SER A 105 -1.51 6.01 4.85
C SER A 105 -1.41 4.55 5.24
N PHE A 106 -2.07 4.17 6.35
CA PHE A 106 -2.21 2.79 6.78
C PHE A 106 -3.37 2.61 7.75
N THR A 107 -3.82 1.37 7.97
CA THR A 107 -4.96 1.06 8.82
C THR A 107 -4.66 -0.07 9.80
N ALA A 108 -5.14 0.09 11.05
CA ALA A 108 -4.81 -0.78 12.18
C ALA A 108 -5.18 -2.26 11.97
N HIS A 109 -6.33 -2.54 11.35
CA HIS A 109 -6.81 -3.91 11.19
C HIS A 109 -5.94 -4.79 10.25
N LYS A 110 -4.99 -4.21 9.52
CA LYS A 110 -4.03 -4.96 8.68
C LYS A 110 -2.78 -5.42 9.44
N PHE A 111 -2.63 -4.99 10.71
CA PHE A 111 -1.57 -5.43 11.61
C PHE A 111 -2.10 -5.72 13.03
N TYR A 112 -3.28 -6.37 13.09
CA TYR A 112 -3.93 -6.88 14.30
C TYR A 112 -4.49 -5.84 15.27
N GLY A 113 -4.66 -4.58 14.82
CA GLY A 113 -5.39 -3.55 15.54
C GLY A 113 -6.90 -3.62 15.28
N LEU A 114 -7.65 -2.76 15.95
CA LEU A 114 -9.10 -2.68 15.79
C LEU A 114 -9.51 -2.05 14.47
N ASN A 115 -10.67 -2.41 13.96
CA ASN A 115 -11.32 -1.75 12.83
C ASN A 115 -11.75 -0.33 13.20
N GLY A 116 -11.93 0.53 12.21
CA GLY A 116 -12.50 1.87 12.38
C GLY A 116 -11.47 2.97 12.63
N ILE A 117 -10.18 2.66 12.58
CA ILE A 117 -9.10 3.65 12.68
C ILE A 117 -8.00 3.40 11.65
N GLY A 118 -7.51 4.48 11.05
CA GLY A 118 -6.31 4.54 10.25
C GLY A 118 -5.44 5.71 10.67
N ALA A 119 -4.25 5.79 10.13
CA ALA A 119 -3.32 6.88 10.34
C ALA A 119 -2.79 7.42 9.02
N LEU A 120 -2.50 8.71 9.02
CA LEU A 120 -1.79 9.39 7.95
C LEU A 120 -0.49 9.96 8.54
N TYR A 121 0.64 9.39 8.13
CA TYR A 121 1.92 10.06 8.28
C TYR A 121 1.97 11.24 7.33
N LYS A 122 2.49 12.36 7.80
CA LYS A 122 2.71 13.56 7.01
C LYS A 122 4.10 14.12 7.31
N ARG A 123 4.90 14.35 6.29
CA ARG A 123 6.22 14.98 6.44
C ARG A 123 6.08 16.33 7.15
N ARG A 124 7.01 16.62 8.06
CA ARG A 124 7.04 17.92 8.76
C ARG A 124 7.16 19.05 7.73
N GLY A 125 6.37 20.12 7.91
CA GLY A 125 6.33 21.28 7.02
C GLY A 125 5.42 21.15 5.80
N LEU A 126 4.96 19.94 5.43
CA LEU A 126 3.93 19.82 4.40
C LEU A 126 2.60 20.41 4.89
N VAL A 127 2.00 21.28 4.10
CA VAL A 127 0.66 21.84 4.36
C VAL A 127 -0.36 20.97 3.63
N ILE A 128 -1.38 20.53 4.35
CA ILE A 128 -2.56 19.83 3.79
C ILE A 128 -3.82 20.57 4.19
N THR A 129 -4.76 20.69 3.27
CA THR A 129 -6.05 21.32 3.51
C THR A 129 -7.02 20.32 4.15
N PRO A 130 -7.62 20.64 5.31
CA PRO A 130 -8.63 19.79 5.93
C PRO A 130 -9.83 19.58 5.01
N GLN A 131 -10.28 18.35 4.85
CA GLN A 131 -11.48 18.00 4.10
C GLN A 131 -12.72 17.94 5.01
N ILE A 132 -12.53 17.84 6.32
CA ILE A 132 -13.60 17.85 7.32
C ILE A 132 -13.44 19.12 8.15
N SER A 133 -14.36 20.06 7.95
CA SER A 133 -14.41 21.34 8.64
C SER A 133 -15.18 21.25 9.96
N GLY A 134 -14.92 22.20 10.88
CA GLY A 134 -15.57 22.31 12.20
C GLY A 134 -14.64 22.95 13.24
N GLY A 135 -14.82 22.60 14.52
CA GLY A 135 -13.99 23.13 15.59
C GLY A 135 -12.55 22.64 15.52
N ALA A 136 -11.58 23.52 15.82
CA ALA A 136 -10.14 23.24 15.79
C ALA A 136 -9.58 22.84 17.18
N SER A 137 -10.32 22.05 17.96
CA SER A 137 -10.00 21.77 19.36
C SER A 137 -8.81 20.85 19.59
N THR A 138 -8.50 19.95 18.63
CA THR A 138 -7.47 18.93 18.80
C THR A 138 -6.43 18.89 17.68
N THR A 139 -6.85 19.17 16.45
CA THR A 139 -5.96 19.20 15.28
C THR A 139 -6.49 20.15 14.20
N ILE A 140 -5.58 20.77 13.47
CA ILE A 140 -5.90 21.58 12.30
C ILE A 140 -6.18 20.74 11.03
N TYR A 141 -5.97 19.44 11.08
CA TYR A 141 -6.06 18.57 9.89
C TYR A 141 -7.43 17.90 9.72
N ARG A 142 -8.18 17.79 10.81
CA ARG A 142 -9.49 17.12 10.79
C ARG A 142 -10.28 17.50 12.03
N SER A 143 -11.47 18.04 11.85
CA SER A 143 -12.40 18.37 12.94
C SER A 143 -13.11 17.14 13.50
N GLY A 144 -13.62 17.26 14.70
CA GLY A 144 -14.36 16.24 15.43
C GLY A 144 -13.56 15.64 16.59
N THR A 145 -14.27 15.20 17.61
CA THR A 145 -13.69 14.58 18.81
C THR A 145 -12.97 13.29 18.44
N PRO A 146 -11.68 13.12 18.78
CA PRO A 146 -10.96 11.89 18.50
C PRO A 146 -11.53 10.71 19.30
N THR A 147 -11.58 9.54 18.68
CA THR A 147 -11.90 8.27 19.36
C THR A 147 -10.66 7.77 20.10
N LEU A 148 -10.44 8.27 21.32
CA LEU A 148 -9.24 8.01 22.10
C LEU A 148 -8.95 6.50 22.28
N GLY A 149 -9.97 5.70 22.56
CA GLY A 149 -9.80 4.25 22.69
C GLY A 149 -9.25 3.56 21.44
N LEU A 150 -9.70 3.98 20.25
CA LEU A 150 -9.17 3.48 18.99
C LEU A 150 -7.74 3.97 18.74
N ALA A 151 -7.42 5.23 19.10
CA ALA A 151 -6.07 5.77 18.95
C ALA A 151 -5.06 5.01 19.82
N VAL A 152 -5.39 4.73 21.08
CA VAL A 152 -4.57 3.91 21.99
C VAL A 152 -4.43 2.47 21.47
N SER A 153 -5.50 1.89 20.94
CA SER A 153 -5.46 0.56 20.33
C SER A 153 -4.53 0.53 19.10
N LEU A 154 -4.58 1.57 18.26
CA LEU A 154 -3.70 1.67 17.08
C LEU A 154 -2.23 1.76 17.53
N ASP A 155 -1.91 2.62 18.50
CA ASP A 155 -0.56 2.78 19.04
C ASP A 155 0.00 1.45 19.58
N ALA A 156 -0.78 0.76 20.42
CA ALA A 156 -0.41 -0.54 20.97
C ALA A 156 -0.19 -1.61 19.87
N ALA A 157 -1.07 -1.63 18.85
CA ALA A 157 -0.94 -2.56 17.74
C ALA A 157 0.27 -2.25 16.86
N LEU A 158 0.52 -0.96 16.57
CA LEU A 158 1.65 -0.51 15.77
C LEU A 158 2.99 -0.84 16.46
N THR A 159 3.12 -0.52 17.73
CA THR A 159 4.31 -0.83 18.54
C THR A 159 4.61 -2.33 18.47
N ARG A 160 3.62 -3.19 18.76
CA ARG A 160 3.80 -4.64 18.68
C ARG A 160 4.09 -5.14 17.28
N ALA A 161 3.50 -4.51 16.26
CA ALA A 161 3.74 -4.89 14.86
C ALA A 161 5.19 -4.63 14.47
N LEU A 162 5.76 -3.49 14.88
CA LEU A 162 7.13 -3.11 14.58
C LEU A 162 8.14 -3.92 15.41
N ASP A 163 7.93 -4.07 16.71
CA ASP A 163 8.83 -4.81 17.59
C ASP A 163 8.97 -6.29 17.21
N ALA A 164 7.85 -6.91 16.81
CA ALA A 164 7.80 -8.32 16.44
C ALA A 164 7.99 -8.57 14.93
N GLN A 165 8.24 -7.55 14.12
CA GLN A 165 8.26 -7.66 12.66
C GLN A 165 9.22 -8.75 12.16
N ALA A 166 10.46 -8.75 12.59
CA ALA A 166 11.47 -9.70 12.14
C ALA A 166 11.11 -11.15 12.48
N ALA A 167 10.72 -11.40 13.74
CA ALA A 167 10.35 -12.74 14.21
C ALA A 167 9.07 -13.25 13.50
N ARG A 168 8.08 -12.38 13.34
CA ARG A 168 6.83 -12.72 12.64
C ARG A 168 7.07 -13.01 11.17
N THR A 169 7.87 -12.18 10.49
CA THR A 169 8.20 -12.38 9.08
C THR A 169 8.94 -13.70 8.87
N ALA A 170 9.88 -14.05 9.75
CA ALA A 170 10.57 -15.35 9.69
C ALA A 170 9.61 -16.53 9.86
N GLN A 171 8.70 -16.46 10.84
CA GLN A 171 7.69 -17.52 11.06
C GLN A 171 6.74 -17.64 9.87
N VAL A 172 6.25 -16.52 9.34
CA VAL A 172 5.35 -16.53 8.18
C VAL A 172 6.06 -17.04 6.93
N ARG A 173 7.35 -16.70 6.74
CA ARG A 173 8.16 -17.23 5.64
C ARG A 173 8.24 -18.75 5.69
N LEU A 174 8.49 -19.33 6.86
CA LEU A 174 8.51 -20.78 7.03
C LEU A 174 7.18 -21.44 6.60
N LEU A 175 6.05 -20.86 7.02
CA LEU A 175 4.72 -21.37 6.66
C LEU A 175 4.42 -21.19 5.17
N HIS A 176 4.76 -20.03 4.61
CA HIS A 176 4.63 -19.72 3.19
C HIS A 176 5.40 -20.73 2.33
N ASP A 177 6.67 -20.99 2.66
CA ASP A 177 7.51 -21.90 1.89
C ASP A 177 6.99 -23.35 1.91
N ARG A 178 6.46 -23.78 3.07
CA ARG A 178 5.77 -25.08 3.20
C ARG A 178 4.52 -25.14 2.33
N LEU A 179 3.70 -24.08 2.32
CA LEU A 179 2.49 -24.00 1.50
C LEU A 179 2.85 -24.01 0.00
N VAL A 180 3.82 -23.20 -0.43
CA VAL A 180 4.30 -23.15 -1.81
C VAL A 180 4.83 -24.51 -2.25
N ALA A 181 5.63 -25.21 -1.42
CA ALA A 181 6.14 -26.52 -1.71
C ALA A 181 5.02 -27.57 -1.86
N ALA A 182 3.96 -27.47 -1.05
CA ALA A 182 2.80 -28.34 -1.18
C ALA A 182 2.00 -28.05 -2.46
N LEU A 183 1.78 -26.78 -2.79
CA LEU A 183 1.02 -26.35 -3.96
C LEU A 183 1.74 -26.72 -5.28
N ARG A 184 3.05 -26.64 -5.33
CA ARG A 184 3.86 -27.00 -6.51
C ARG A 184 3.74 -28.48 -6.93
N ARG A 185 3.18 -29.34 -6.08
CA ARG A 185 2.89 -30.75 -6.42
C ARG A 185 1.72 -30.90 -7.40
N TYR A 186 0.89 -29.87 -7.55
CA TYR A 186 -0.29 -29.88 -8.40
C TYR A 186 0.04 -29.15 -9.72
N SER A 187 0.03 -29.88 -10.82
CA SER A 187 0.40 -29.34 -12.15
C SER A 187 -0.52 -28.21 -12.66
N LEU A 188 -1.75 -28.16 -12.14
CA LEU A 188 -2.73 -27.11 -12.50
C LEU A 188 -2.57 -25.85 -11.68
N VAL A 189 -1.78 -25.85 -10.59
CA VAL A 189 -1.55 -24.69 -9.74
C VAL A 189 -0.39 -23.87 -10.28
N ARG A 190 -0.59 -22.57 -10.40
CA ARG A 190 0.44 -21.57 -10.71
C ARG A 190 0.56 -20.59 -9.57
N ILE A 191 1.77 -20.34 -9.13
CA ILE A 191 2.10 -19.29 -8.16
C ILE A 191 2.28 -17.98 -8.94
N ASN A 192 1.48 -16.98 -8.64
CA ASN A 192 1.52 -15.66 -9.28
C ASN A 192 2.37 -14.66 -8.49
N SER A 193 2.40 -14.77 -7.14
CA SER A 193 3.26 -13.94 -6.30
C SER A 193 4.72 -14.15 -6.66
N PRO A 194 5.51 -13.08 -6.88
CA PRO A 194 6.95 -13.20 -7.13
C PRO A 194 7.69 -13.68 -5.87
N GLU A 195 8.86 -14.27 -6.05
CA GLU A 195 9.67 -14.76 -4.90
C GLU A 195 10.12 -13.63 -3.96
N THR A 196 10.17 -12.41 -4.47
CA THR A 196 10.49 -11.18 -3.73
C THR A 196 9.31 -10.59 -2.97
N ALA A 197 8.12 -11.18 -3.09
CA ALA A 197 6.92 -10.73 -2.37
C ALA A 197 7.05 -10.89 -0.85
N VAL A 198 6.27 -10.10 -0.10
CA VAL A 198 6.13 -10.34 1.34
C VAL A 198 5.52 -11.72 1.58
N PRO A 199 6.03 -12.52 2.53
CA PRO A 199 5.56 -13.89 2.72
C PRO A 199 4.13 -13.98 3.27
N HIS A 200 3.56 -12.86 3.66
CA HIS A 200 2.20 -12.76 4.21
C HIS A 200 1.09 -12.84 3.15
N ILE A 201 1.46 -12.71 1.86
CA ILE A 201 0.53 -12.69 0.74
C ILE A 201 1.03 -13.72 -0.28
N LEU A 202 0.12 -14.59 -0.70
CA LEU A 202 0.37 -15.60 -1.74
C LEU A 202 -0.80 -15.61 -2.70
N ASN A 203 -0.54 -15.27 -3.96
CA ASN A 203 -1.51 -15.33 -5.03
C ASN A 203 -1.28 -16.57 -5.88
N VAL A 204 -2.34 -17.33 -6.11
CA VAL A 204 -2.30 -18.56 -6.90
C VAL A 204 -3.43 -18.60 -7.90
N SER A 205 -3.18 -19.21 -9.04
CA SER A 205 -4.21 -19.56 -10.04
C SER A 205 -4.32 -21.06 -10.18
N VAL A 206 -5.53 -21.55 -10.40
CA VAL A 206 -5.78 -22.95 -10.77
C VAL A 206 -6.28 -22.97 -12.20
N THR A 207 -5.51 -23.61 -13.09
CA THR A 207 -5.83 -23.64 -14.53
C THR A 207 -7.16 -24.34 -14.76
N GLY A 208 -8.04 -23.71 -15.54
CA GLY A 208 -9.35 -24.26 -15.90
C GLY A 208 -10.47 -24.01 -14.86
N ILE A 209 -10.18 -23.36 -13.74
CA ILE A 209 -11.16 -23.03 -12.70
C ILE A 209 -11.20 -21.51 -12.48
N LYS A 210 -12.42 -20.94 -12.47
CA LYS A 210 -12.59 -19.52 -12.08
C LYS A 210 -12.24 -19.36 -10.59
N GLY A 211 -11.45 -18.33 -10.25
CA GLY A 211 -10.99 -18.06 -8.88
C GLY A 211 -12.13 -17.99 -7.85
N THR A 212 -13.26 -17.37 -8.22
CA THR A 212 -14.47 -17.30 -7.37
C THR A 212 -15.05 -18.66 -7.03
N ARG A 213 -15.06 -19.62 -7.99
CA ARG A 213 -15.53 -21.00 -7.73
C ARG A 213 -14.54 -21.76 -6.85
N PHE A 214 -13.25 -21.55 -7.06
CA PHE A 214 -12.22 -22.16 -6.23
C PHE A 214 -12.30 -21.66 -4.79
N GLN A 215 -12.45 -20.34 -4.60
CA GLN A 215 -12.62 -19.73 -3.29
C GLN A 215 -13.88 -20.27 -2.56
N GLN A 216 -15.00 -20.39 -3.28
CA GLN A 216 -16.24 -20.95 -2.70
C GLN A 216 -16.04 -22.39 -2.23
N ALA A 217 -15.41 -23.23 -3.05
CA ALA A 217 -15.12 -24.64 -2.67
C ALA A 217 -14.16 -24.80 -1.48
N LEU A 218 -13.31 -23.78 -1.20
CA LEU A 218 -12.44 -23.77 -0.01
C LEU A 218 -13.16 -23.28 1.25
N SER A 219 -14.34 -22.67 1.11
CA SER A 219 -15.11 -22.10 2.20
C SER A 219 -16.12 -23.10 2.79
N GLU A 220 -16.35 -24.22 2.12
CA GLU A 220 -17.17 -25.37 2.53
C GLU A 220 -16.33 -26.40 3.32
#